data_f04eea59e2de02ee2995f2c3fbd8148a
#
_entry.id   f04eea59e2de02ee2995f2c3fbd8148a
#
_cell.length_a   1.000
_cell.length_b   1.000
_cell.length_c   1.000
_cell.angle_alpha   90.00
_cell.angle_beta   90.00
_cell.angle_gamma   90.00
#
_symmetry.space_group_name_H-M   'P 1'
#
loop_
_entity.id
_entity.type
_entity.pdbx_description
1 polymer ?
#
loop_
_entity_poly.entity_id
_entity_poly.type
_entity_poly.pdbx_seq_one_letter_code
_entity_poly.pdbx_strand_id
1 'polypeptide(L)'
;MRLYLLALNPTDSVTEGFLPAADRLGLAVTVLTDQPDAHRTAYRHLAAPPEVLPCEVRDFREVVGLVSRHHAPDAVFSNSDHLQTQTALAAEYFGLPAKDWRAALRAKNKAQLRRHLAAVGLDTVRAVELAPGQPVSGIDPPFPCVVKPREGVASEDVALVADAAELAAHCAAVRQRRPQDALVVEEFLAGELHTLETLGDGTRRHVLGGFRTRISPPPHFVEEALEFVPEHPRPVVDQVLAQLDALGVGLGACHTEFVVQPDGRARIIEVNYRAIGDQCDLMLARLLDIPFFEHVLRVHLGEPLPAELGARTGRHGHNRAVLADRAGTLTAAPAAQEYEKDGVQLVYRPFRTVGEHHVHHRTNRDYLGVVWAVGDDRRAVDGAVEAFLAANRWEITP
;
A
#
# COMPACT_ATOMS: atom_id res chain seq x y z
N MET A 1 26.13 -8.63 5.77
CA MET A 1 25.57 -7.30 5.39
C MET A 1 24.51 -6.89 6.40
N ARG A 2 24.31 -5.59 6.62
CA ARG A 2 23.36 -5.05 7.59
C ARG A 2 22.26 -4.23 6.91
N LEU A 3 21.02 -4.58 7.18
CA LEU A 3 19.82 -3.89 6.75
C LEU A 3 19.21 -3.11 7.91
N TYR A 4 19.03 -1.80 7.75
CA TYR A 4 18.18 -1.00 8.63
C TYR A 4 16.77 -0.91 8.04
N LEU A 5 15.79 -1.43 8.76
CA LEU A 5 14.39 -1.43 8.37
C LEU A 5 13.63 -0.38 9.20
N LEU A 6 13.14 0.66 8.53
CA LEU A 6 12.31 1.69 9.15
C LEU A 6 10.84 1.25 9.13
N ALA A 7 10.19 1.21 10.29
CA ALA A 7 8.80 0.78 10.41
C ALA A 7 8.03 1.60 11.46
N LEU A 8 6.74 1.89 11.18
CA LEU A 8 5.82 2.50 12.16
C LEU A 8 5.12 1.41 12.98
N ASN A 9 4.41 0.52 12.31
CA ASN A 9 3.73 -0.61 12.94
C ASN A 9 4.32 -1.92 12.41
N PRO A 10 4.29 -3.01 13.19
CA PRO A 10 4.56 -4.33 12.66
C PRO A 10 3.44 -4.71 11.68
N THR A 11 3.82 -5.15 10.48
CA THR A 11 2.89 -5.60 9.43
C THR A 11 3.26 -7.00 8.97
N ASP A 12 2.29 -7.74 8.45
CA ASP A 12 2.52 -9.10 7.93
C ASP A 12 3.52 -9.10 6.78
N SER A 13 3.52 -8.08 5.91
CA SER A 13 4.56 -7.91 4.88
C SER A 13 5.97 -7.94 5.47
N VAL A 14 6.18 -7.31 6.64
CA VAL A 14 7.47 -7.33 7.32
C VAL A 14 7.69 -8.67 8.00
N THR A 15 6.72 -9.16 8.76
CA THR A 15 6.87 -10.34 9.63
C THR A 15 6.94 -11.64 8.83
N GLU A 16 6.09 -11.80 7.81
CA GLU A 16 5.98 -13.02 6.99
C GLU A 16 6.74 -12.91 5.65
N GLY A 17 7.05 -11.69 5.20
CA GLY A 17 7.73 -11.42 3.93
C GLY A 17 9.19 -10.99 4.09
N PHE A 18 9.43 -9.75 4.51
CA PHE A 18 10.78 -9.16 4.48
C PHE A 18 11.74 -9.73 5.51
N LEU A 19 11.34 -10.01 6.75
CA LEU A 19 12.25 -10.60 7.75
C LEU A 19 12.69 -12.02 7.37
N PRO A 20 11.80 -12.94 6.96
CA PRO A 20 12.22 -14.23 6.43
C PRO A 20 13.09 -14.14 5.17
N ALA A 21 12.82 -13.18 4.28
CA ALA A 21 13.67 -12.94 3.10
C ALA A 21 15.06 -12.45 3.49
N ALA A 22 15.16 -11.54 4.46
CA ALA A 22 16.43 -11.06 4.98
C ALA A 22 17.25 -12.18 5.63
N ASP A 23 16.60 -13.08 6.37
CA ASP A 23 17.25 -14.27 6.96
C ASP A 23 17.82 -15.19 5.88
N ARG A 24 17.05 -15.51 4.83
CA ARG A 24 17.53 -16.31 3.68
C ARG A 24 18.70 -15.63 2.93
N LEU A 25 18.76 -14.32 2.93
CA LEU A 25 19.87 -13.53 2.37
C LEU A 25 21.05 -13.37 3.32
N GLY A 26 20.98 -13.88 4.55
CA GLY A 26 22.02 -13.73 5.56
C GLY A 26 22.23 -12.30 6.03
N LEU A 27 21.18 -11.46 6.03
CA LEU A 27 21.24 -10.07 6.46
C LEU A 27 21.03 -9.94 7.96
N ALA A 28 21.90 -9.21 8.64
CA ALA A 28 21.65 -8.76 10.00
C ALA A 28 20.66 -7.58 9.94
N VAL A 29 19.45 -7.75 10.50
CA VAL A 29 18.41 -6.73 10.46
C VAL A 29 18.35 -5.95 11.78
N THR A 30 18.36 -4.62 11.67
CA THR A 30 18.01 -3.70 12.77
C THR A 30 16.77 -2.92 12.39
N VAL A 31 15.69 -3.08 13.16
CA VAL A 31 14.43 -2.35 12.97
C VAL A 31 14.50 -1.03 13.75
N LEU A 32 14.27 0.09 13.06
CA LEU A 32 14.12 1.42 13.66
C LEU A 32 12.64 1.79 13.72
N THR A 33 12.16 2.21 14.89
CA THR A 33 10.74 2.47 15.10
C THR A 33 10.47 3.39 16.28
N ASP A 34 9.39 4.16 16.23
CA ASP A 34 8.83 4.90 17.38
C ASP A 34 7.99 4.04 18.33
N GLN A 35 7.75 2.73 17.97
CA GLN A 35 6.97 1.78 18.76
C GLN A 35 7.75 0.48 19.05
N PRO A 36 8.90 0.53 19.74
CA PRO A 36 9.81 -0.61 19.88
C PRO A 36 9.18 -1.83 20.57
N ASP A 37 8.29 -1.62 21.55
CA ASP A 37 7.69 -2.74 22.29
C ASP A 37 6.63 -3.49 21.46
N ALA A 38 5.89 -2.80 20.60
CA ALA A 38 4.98 -3.42 19.65
C ALA A 38 5.74 -4.35 18.68
N HIS A 39 6.86 -3.86 18.15
CA HIS A 39 7.72 -4.63 17.24
C HIS A 39 8.40 -5.81 17.93
N ARG A 40 8.96 -5.65 19.15
CA ARG A 40 9.53 -6.75 19.93
C ARG A 40 8.48 -7.83 20.22
N THR A 41 7.26 -7.43 20.54
CA THR A 41 6.15 -8.35 20.78
C THR A 41 5.79 -9.13 19.51
N ALA A 42 5.68 -8.44 18.38
CA ALA A 42 5.35 -9.06 17.10
C ALA A 42 6.42 -10.06 16.63
N TYR A 43 7.70 -9.76 16.87
CA TYR A 43 8.81 -10.58 16.36
C TYR A 43 9.31 -11.66 17.32
N ARG A 44 8.80 -11.73 18.56
CA ARG A 44 9.26 -12.67 19.61
C ARG A 44 9.20 -14.15 19.23
N HIS A 45 8.33 -14.50 18.26
CA HIS A 45 8.13 -15.88 17.80
C HIS A 45 9.06 -16.28 16.65
N LEU A 46 9.80 -15.34 16.07
CA LEU A 46 10.76 -15.62 15.00
C LEU A 46 11.96 -16.37 15.59
N ALA A 47 12.52 -17.32 14.82
CA ALA A 47 13.70 -18.10 15.23
C ALA A 47 14.92 -17.21 15.50
N ALA A 48 15.07 -16.12 14.73
CA ALA A 48 16.08 -15.09 14.91
C ALA A 48 15.41 -13.69 14.88
N PRO A 49 14.90 -13.21 16.03
CA PRO A 49 14.28 -11.88 16.08
C PRO A 49 15.30 -10.79 15.72
N PRO A 50 14.90 -9.77 14.92
CA PRO A 50 15.76 -8.65 14.62
C PRO A 50 16.03 -7.81 15.86
N GLU A 51 17.14 -7.09 15.86
CA GLU A 51 17.38 -6.02 16.82
C GLU A 51 16.34 -4.91 16.59
N VAL A 52 15.77 -4.36 17.68
CA VAL A 52 14.76 -3.27 17.60
C VAL A 52 15.24 -2.09 18.42
N LEU A 53 15.48 -0.97 17.75
CA LEU A 53 15.96 0.27 18.37
C LEU A 53 14.88 1.37 18.30
N PRO A 54 14.67 2.11 19.40
CA PRO A 54 13.79 3.28 19.40
C PRO A 54 14.38 4.40 18.55
N CYS A 55 13.56 4.96 17.65
CA CYS A 55 13.95 6.05 16.77
C CYS A 55 12.71 6.82 16.32
N GLU A 56 12.78 8.17 16.27
CA GLU A 56 11.76 8.97 15.57
C GLU A 56 11.97 8.84 14.05
N VAL A 57 11.41 7.77 13.49
CA VAL A 57 11.62 7.37 12.08
C VAL A 57 11.00 8.33 11.06
N ARG A 58 10.15 9.25 11.50
CA ARG A 58 9.60 10.31 10.64
C ARG A 58 10.59 11.47 10.42
N ASP A 59 11.59 11.62 11.29
CA ASP A 59 12.72 12.54 11.10
C ASP A 59 13.95 11.79 10.60
N PHE A 60 14.29 11.95 9.31
CA PHE A 60 15.45 11.29 8.72
C PHE A 60 16.78 11.66 9.41
N ARG A 61 16.86 12.82 10.09
CA ARG A 61 18.06 13.25 10.81
C ARG A 61 18.30 12.39 12.05
N GLU A 62 17.22 12.01 12.76
CA GLU A 62 17.29 11.07 13.88
C GLU A 62 17.72 9.68 13.40
N VAL A 63 17.18 9.23 12.25
CA VAL A 63 17.59 7.98 11.61
C VAL A 63 19.09 8.00 11.28
N VAL A 64 19.56 9.03 10.58
CA VAL A 64 20.98 9.19 10.21
C VAL A 64 21.85 9.26 11.47
N GLY A 65 21.44 10.06 12.47
CA GLY A 65 22.18 10.22 13.72
C GLY A 65 22.32 8.91 14.50
N LEU A 66 21.26 8.08 14.54
CA LEU A 66 21.30 6.78 15.21
C LEU A 66 22.17 5.77 14.44
N VAL A 67 21.93 5.60 13.13
CA VAL A 67 22.69 4.67 12.28
C VAL A 67 24.19 4.99 12.30
N SER A 68 24.58 6.27 12.24
CA SER A 68 25.98 6.71 12.27
C SER A 68 26.72 6.32 13.57
N ARG A 69 25.99 6.13 14.67
CA ARG A 69 26.56 5.74 15.97
C ARG A 69 26.46 4.24 16.27
N HIS A 70 25.81 3.48 15.39
CA HIS A 70 25.56 2.06 15.62
C HIS A 70 26.46 1.19 14.74
N HIS A 71 26.00 0.76 13.59
CA HIS A 71 26.76 -0.03 12.64
C HIS A 71 26.64 0.55 11.23
N ALA A 72 27.69 0.40 10.42
CA ALA A 72 27.65 0.81 9.03
C ALA A 72 26.51 0.07 8.28
N PRO A 73 25.63 0.77 7.58
CA PRO A 73 24.55 0.15 6.82
C PRO A 73 25.02 -0.34 5.45
N ASP A 74 24.50 -1.48 4.99
CA ASP A 74 24.60 -1.93 3.60
C ASP A 74 23.29 -1.59 2.84
N ALA A 75 22.18 -1.44 3.56
CA ALA A 75 20.92 -0.94 3.01
C ALA A 75 20.08 -0.25 4.08
N VAL A 76 19.26 0.72 3.66
CA VAL A 76 18.19 1.33 4.44
C VAL A 76 16.88 1.14 3.68
N PHE A 77 15.89 0.51 4.30
CA PHE A 77 14.66 0.09 3.64
C PHE A 77 13.42 0.38 4.49
N SER A 78 12.30 0.59 3.84
CA SER A 78 10.97 0.61 4.47
C SER A 78 9.91 0.13 3.48
N ASN A 79 8.92 -0.64 3.97
CA ASN A 79 7.66 -0.90 3.26
C ASN A 79 6.50 -0.02 3.78
N SER A 80 6.78 0.92 4.69
CA SER A 80 5.77 1.87 5.15
C SER A 80 5.59 2.99 4.14
N ASP A 81 4.36 3.23 3.71
CA ASP A 81 4.01 4.30 2.79
C ASP A 81 4.39 5.71 3.33
N HIS A 82 4.34 5.88 4.64
CA HIS A 82 4.68 7.15 5.30
C HIS A 82 6.19 7.42 5.42
N LEU A 83 7.04 6.41 5.20
CA LEU A 83 8.48 6.51 5.48
C LEU A 83 9.36 6.50 4.23
N GLN A 84 8.77 6.51 3.01
CA GLN A 84 9.55 6.37 1.78
C GLN A 84 10.53 7.52 1.56
N THR A 85 10.11 8.76 1.82
CA THR A 85 10.97 9.95 1.67
C THR A 85 12.11 9.95 2.69
N GLN A 86 11.82 9.67 3.95
CA GLN A 86 12.81 9.61 5.04
C GLN A 86 13.84 8.50 4.81
N THR A 87 13.35 7.33 4.37
CA THR A 87 14.19 6.18 4.02
C THR A 87 15.13 6.51 2.86
N ALA A 88 14.60 7.16 1.81
CA ALA A 88 15.39 7.57 0.66
C ALA A 88 16.49 8.59 1.02
N LEU A 89 16.14 9.61 1.82
CA LEU A 89 17.11 10.61 2.31
C LEU A 89 18.21 9.98 3.19
N ALA A 90 17.84 9.04 4.07
CA ALA A 90 18.81 8.34 4.91
C ALA A 90 19.75 7.45 4.09
N ALA A 91 19.19 6.69 3.12
CA ALA A 91 20.01 5.85 2.23
C ALA A 91 20.97 6.70 1.38
N GLU A 92 20.51 7.81 0.80
CA GLU A 92 21.34 8.74 0.01
C GLU A 92 22.45 9.35 0.86
N TYR A 93 22.18 9.73 2.13
CA TYR A 93 23.18 10.24 3.05
C TYR A 93 24.37 9.27 3.25
N PHE A 94 24.10 7.97 3.32
CA PHE A 94 25.12 6.93 3.46
C PHE A 94 25.73 6.48 2.12
N GLY A 95 25.36 7.09 1.00
CA GLY A 95 25.84 6.69 -0.34
C GLY A 95 25.37 5.32 -0.80
N LEU A 96 24.22 4.86 -0.28
CA LEU A 96 23.61 3.57 -0.59
C LEU A 96 22.64 3.68 -1.77
N PRO A 97 22.31 2.54 -2.42
CA PRO A 97 21.19 2.50 -3.36
C PRO A 97 19.92 3.05 -2.74
N ALA A 98 19.36 4.07 -3.35
CA ALA A 98 18.24 4.82 -2.80
C ALA A 98 17.15 5.06 -3.87
N LYS A 99 15.90 5.13 -3.44
CA LYS A 99 14.85 5.74 -4.25
C LYS A 99 15.17 7.24 -4.43
N ASP A 100 14.76 7.83 -5.56
CA ASP A 100 14.73 9.29 -5.62
C ASP A 100 13.77 9.82 -4.56
N TRP A 101 14.28 10.56 -3.57
CA TRP A 101 13.47 11.10 -2.49
C TRP A 101 12.41 12.10 -3.00
N ARG A 102 12.67 12.77 -4.15
CA ARG A 102 11.69 13.66 -4.79
C ARG A 102 10.54 12.86 -5.36
N ALA A 103 10.82 11.69 -5.97
CA ALA A 103 9.80 10.76 -6.44
C ALA A 103 8.96 10.22 -5.27
N ALA A 104 9.63 9.82 -4.17
CA ALA A 104 8.96 9.34 -2.96
C ALA A 104 8.04 10.42 -2.35
N LEU A 105 8.50 11.69 -2.30
CA LEU A 105 7.71 12.82 -1.83
C LEU A 105 6.50 13.10 -2.74
N ARG A 106 6.70 13.13 -4.06
CA ARG A 106 5.62 13.36 -5.04
C ARG A 106 4.59 12.25 -5.01
N ALA A 107 5.03 11.00 -4.90
CA ALA A 107 4.14 9.84 -4.80
C ALA A 107 3.21 9.96 -3.57
N LYS A 108 3.76 10.32 -2.40
CA LYS A 108 2.98 10.47 -1.17
C LYS A 108 2.06 11.68 -1.14
N ASN A 109 2.50 12.79 -1.73
CA ASN A 109 1.77 14.06 -1.72
C ASN A 109 0.90 14.20 -2.96
N LYS A 110 -0.40 13.90 -2.83
CA LYS A 110 -1.37 13.90 -3.94
C LYS A 110 -1.43 15.22 -4.71
N ALA A 111 -1.26 16.36 -4.03
CA ALA A 111 -1.22 17.66 -4.70
C ALA A 111 0.05 17.86 -5.53
N GLN A 112 1.20 17.40 -5.03
CA GLN A 112 2.47 17.44 -5.80
C GLN A 112 2.42 16.48 -6.99
N LEU A 113 1.85 15.29 -6.82
CA LEU A 113 1.60 14.34 -7.89
C LEU A 113 0.85 15.01 -9.05
N ARG A 114 -0.31 15.62 -8.76
CA ARG A 114 -1.13 16.29 -9.77
C ARG A 114 -0.41 17.43 -10.45
N ARG A 115 0.23 18.32 -9.67
CA ARG A 115 1.00 19.47 -10.22
C ARG A 115 2.13 19.01 -11.12
N HIS A 116 2.85 17.96 -10.71
CA HIS A 116 3.99 17.48 -11.51
C HIS A 116 3.53 16.85 -12.82
N LEU A 117 2.54 15.95 -12.80
CA LEU A 117 2.03 15.31 -14.02
C LEU A 117 1.40 16.32 -14.98
N ALA A 118 0.71 17.34 -14.48
CA ALA A 118 0.19 18.44 -15.29
C ALA A 118 1.31 19.27 -15.94
N ALA A 119 2.36 19.60 -15.18
CA ALA A 119 3.49 20.40 -15.67
C ALA A 119 4.27 19.70 -16.80
N VAL A 120 4.31 18.36 -16.82
CA VAL A 120 4.95 17.58 -17.88
C VAL A 120 3.97 17.13 -18.97
N GLY A 121 2.71 17.51 -18.88
CA GLY A 121 1.69 17.25 -19.91
C GLY A 121 1.18 15.80 -19.98
N LEU A 122 1.42 14.99 -18.95
CA LEU A 122 1.01 13.57 -18.92
C LEU A 122 -0.36 13.34 -18.29
N ASP A 123 -0.80 14.22 -17.40
CA ASP A 123 -2.14 14.16 -16.82
C ASP A 123 -2.68 15.56 -16.55
N THR A 124 -4.01 15.70 -16.60
CA THR A 124 -4.72 16.97 -16.44
C THR A 124 -5.87 16.85 -15.45
N VAL A 125 -5.74 15.97 -14.42
CA VAL A 125 -6.72 15.92 -13.34
C VAL A 125 -6.82 17.27 -12.66
N ARG A 126 -8.02 17.88 -12.70
CA ARG A 126 -8.27 19.14 -12.00
C ARG A 126 -8.26 18.91 -10.51
N ALA A 127 -7.35 19.56 -9.82
CA ALA A 127 -7.18 19.42 -8.38
C ALA A 127 -6.88 20.77 -7.72
N VAL A 128 -7.43 20.97 -6.53
CA VAL A 128 -7.17 22.14 -5.69
C VAL A 128 -6.68 21.64 -4.33
N GLU A 129 -5.55 22.20 -3.88
CA GLU A 129 -5.06 21.97 -2.54
C GLU A 129 -5.63 23.01 -1.57
N LEU A 130 -6.16 22.57 -0.45
CA LEU A 130 -6.64 23.40 0.65
C LEU A 130 -5.66 23.30 1.82
N ALA A 131 -5.00 24.40 2.14
CA ALA A 131 -4.13 24.46 3.31
C ALA A 131 -4.95 24.29 4.62
N PRO A 132 -4.30 23.91 5.74
CA PRO A 132 -4.95 23.89 7.05
C PRO A 132 -5.67 25.21 7.33
N GLY A 133 -6.94 25.14 7.73
CA GLY A 133 -7.76 26.32 8.03
C GLY A 133 -8.22 27.15 6.82
N GLN A 134 -7.75 26.88 5.60
CA GLN A 134 -8.18 27.62 4.42
C GLN A 134 -9.68 27.38 4.14
N PRO A 135 -10.51 28.45 3.97
CA PRO A 135 -11.93 28.27 3.70
C PRO A 135 -12.16 27.61 2.34
N VAL A 136 -13.22 26.81 2.22
CA VAL A 136 -13.65 26.21 0.95
C VAL A 136 -14.38 27.20 0.04
N SER A 137 -14.80 28.35 0.58
CA SER A 137 -15.36 29.44 -0.24
C SER A 137 -14.28 30.06 -1.12
N GLY A 138 -14.56 30.19 -2.41
CA GLY A 138 -13.61 30.78 -3.37
C GLY A 138 -12.80 29.74 -4.16
N ILE A 139 -13.01 28.44 -3.95
CA ILE A 139 -12.55 27.43 -4.91
C ILE A 139 -13.71 27.05 -5.83
N ASP A 140 -13.40 26.68 -7.06
CA ASP A 140 -14.33 26.21 -8.09
C ASP A 140 -13.95 24.78 -8.51
N PRO A 141 -14.30 23.76 -7.68
CA PRO A 141 -13.98 22.38 -8.00
C PRO A 141 -14.95 21.82 -9.05
N PRO A 142 -14.53 20.85 -9.83
CA PRO A 142 -15.40 20.18 -10.82
C PRO A 142 -16.31 19.16 -10.14
N PHE A 143 -17.51 19.53 -9.79
CA PHE A 143 -18.49 18.58 -9.22
C PHE A 143 -18.99 17.55 -10.25
N PRO A 144 -19.23 16.28 -9.82
CA PRO A 144 -18.86 15.74 -8.52
C PRO A 144 -17.34 15.66 -8.34
N CYS A 145 -16.86 15.85 -7.11
CA CYS A 145 -15.43 15.79 -6.82
C CYS A 145 -15.12 14.91 -5.62
N VAL A 146 -13.86 14.49 -5.52
CA VAL A 146 -13.35 13.71 -4.38
C VAL A 146 -12.56 14.62 -3.46
N VAL A 147 -12.88 14.58 -2.17
CA VAL A 147 -12.12 15.25 -1.12
C VAL A 147 -11.34 14.21 -0.36
N LYS A 148 -10.06 14.46 -0.13
CA LYS A 148 -9.18 13.53 0.59
C LYS A 148 -8.03 14.26 1.29
N PRO A 149 -7.46 13.71 2.38
CA PRO A 149 -6.22 14.22 2.95
C PRO A 149 -5.10 14.13 1.91
N ARG A 150 -4.24 15.16 1.87
CA ARG A 150 -3.13 15.25 0.92
C ARG A 150 -2.18 14.06 1.00
N GLU A 151 -1.95 13.53 2.20
CA GLU A 151 -1.03 12.41 2.47
C GLU A 151 -1.71 11.25 3.22
N GLY A 152 -3.05 11.12 3.06
CA GLY A 152 -3.85 10.06 3.68
C GLY A 152 -3.53 8.66 3.15
N VAL A 153 -4.01 7.63 3.87
CA VAL A 153 -3.94 6.20 3.53
C VAL A 153 -5.26 5.52 3.88
N ALA A 154 -5.45 4.28 3.42
CA ALA A 154 -6.57 3.41 3.82
C ALA A 154 -7.97 4.03 3.58
N SER A 155 -8.11 4.88 2.56
CA SER A 155 -9.35 5.62 2.25
C SER A 155 -9.89 6.48 3.42
N GLU A 156 -9.04 6.80 4.41
CA GLU A 156 -9.44 7.63 5.54
C GLU A 156 -9.78 9.05 5.08
N ASP A 157 -10.95 9.52 5.51
CA ASP A 157 -11.45 10.86 5.20
C ASP A 157 -11.59 11.16 3.69
N VAL A 158 -11.73 10.11 2.86
CA VAL A 158 -12.02 10.23 1.43
C VAL A 158 -13.52 10.18 1.21
N ALA A 159 -14.06 11.17 0.48
CA ALA A 159 -15.48 11.17 0.12
C ALA A 159 -15.72 11.76 -1.27
N LEU A 160 -16.69 11.16 -1.97
CA LEU A 160 -17.32 11.77 -3.14
C LEU A 160 -18.36 12.79 -2.66
N VAL A 161 -18.28 14.00 -3.17
CA VAL A 161 -19.22 15.09 -2.87
C VAL A 161 -19.82 15.65 -4.16
N ALA A 162 -21.12 15.88 -4.11
CA ALA A 162 -21.91 16.27 -5.29
C ALA A 162 -21.96 17.78 -5.50
N ASP A 163 -21.80 18.57 -4.42
CA ASP A 163 -21.95 20.01 -4.46
C ASP A 163 -21.13 20.75 -3.38
N ALA A 164 -21.21 22.07 -3.40
CA ALA A 164 -20.46 22.94 -2.49
C ALA A 164 -20.89 22.79 -1.00
N ALA A 165 -22.14 22.40 -0.72
CA ALA A 165 -22.63 22.23 0.63
C ALA A 165 -22.04 20.93 1.25
N GLU A 166 -22.06 19.83 0.50
CA GLU A 166 -21.43 18.59 0.90
C GLU A 166 -19.91 18.74 1.05
N LEU A 167 -19.28 19.47 0.11
CA LEU A 167 -17.84 19.81 0.22
C LEU A 167 -17.53 20.53 1.52
N ALA A 168 -18.29 21.58 1.85
CA ALA A 168 -18.09 22.36 3.05
C ALA A 168 -18.29 21.51 4.32
N ALA A 169 -19.34 20.70 4.36
CA ALA A 169 -19.66 19.83 5.48
C ALA A 169 -18.55 18.77 5.70
N HIS A 170 -18.09 18.10 4.62
CA HIS A 170 -17.03 17.11 4.73
C HIS A 170 -15.70 17.71 5.18
N CYS A 171 -15.28 18.84 4.57
CA CYS A 171 -14.06 19.54 4.98
C CYS A 171 -14.11 19.98 6.45
N ALA A 172 -15.26 20.47 6.93
CA ALA A 172 -15.44 20.84 8.34
C ALA A 172 -15.28 19.63 9.26
N ALA A 173 -15.90 18.49 8.93
CA ALA A 173 -15.81 17.26 9.70
C ALA A 173 -14.36 16.71 9.77
N VAL A 174 -13.64 16.72 8.64
CA VAL A 174 -12.23 16.29 8.63
C VAL A 174 -11.37 17.22 9.49
N ARG A 175 -11.54 18.53 9.36
CA ARG A 175 -10.76 19.53 10.11
C ARG A 175 -10.98 19.49 11.61
N GLN A 176 -12.16 19.07 12.09
CA GLN A 176 -12.39 18.83 13.51
C GLN A 176 -11.49 17.74 14.08
N ARG A 177 -11.21 16.69 13.30
CA ARG A 177 -10.36 15.57 13.69
C ARG A 177 -8.88 15.81 13.38
N ARG A 178 -8.59 16.49 12.27
CA ARG A 178 -7.26 16.70 11.70
C ARG A 178 -7.04 18.18 11.33
N PRO A 179 -6.95 19.08 12.30
CA PRO A 179 -6.91 20.53 12.04
C PRO A 179 -5.65 20.99 11.29
N GLN A 180 -4.57 20.17 11.32
CA GLN A 180 -3.29 20.49 10.68
C GLN A 180 -3.12 19.84 9.30
N ASP A 181 -4.07 19.01 8.85
CA ASP A 181 -3.95 18.31 7.58
C ASP A 181 -4.40 19.22 6.44
N ALA A 182 -3.59 19.25 5.37
CA ALA A 182 -4.01 19.80 4.09
C ALA A 182 -4.93 18.80 3.38
N LEU A 183 -5.93 19.31 2.68
CA LEU A 183 -6.85 18.51 1.87
C LEU A 183 -6.60 18.75 0.39
N VAL A 184 -6.96 17.77 -0.42
CA VAL A 184 -7.00 17.88 -1.88
C VAL A 184 -8.43 17.62 -2.34
N VAL A 185 -8.94 18.52 -3.19
CA VAL A 185 -10.23 18.39 -3.87
C VAL A 185 -9.92 18.11 -5.33
N GLU A 186 -10.31 16.94 -5.83
CA GLU A 186 -10.02 16.49 -7.20
C GLU A 186 -11.29 16.18 -7.97
N GLU A 187 -11.28 16.35 -9.29
CA GLU A 187 -12.36 15.82 -10.12
C GLU A 187 -12.54 14.32 -9.89
N PHE A 188 -13.78 13.88 -9.88
CA PHE A 188 -14.07 12.45 -9.77
C PHE A 188 -13.73 11.73 -11.08
N LEU A 189 -12.85 10.75 -10.99
CA LEU A 189 -12.47 9.89 -12.11
C LEU A 189 -13.34 8.63 -12.10
N ALA A 190 -14.39 8.62 -12.92
CA ALA A 190 -15.24 7.45 -13.05
C ALA A 190 -14.52 6.33 -13.83
N GLY A 191 -14.70 5.09 -13.39
CA GLY A 191 -14.11 3.90 -14.02
C GLY A 191 -13.90 2.79 -13.03
N GLU A 192 -13.48 1.63 -13.54
CA GLU A 192 -13.01 0.53 -12.68
C GLU A 192 -11.63 0.87 -12.12
N LEU A 193 -11.45 0.61 -10.84
CA LEU A 193 -10.15 0.79 -10.19
C LEU A 193 -9.26 -0.43 -10.49
N HIS A 194 -8.10 -0.14 -11.01
CA HIS A 194 -7.06 -1.12 -11.29
C HIS A 194 -5.76 -0.74 -10.58
N THR A 195 -4.88 -1.72 -10.40
CA THR A 195 -3.53 -1.46 -9.93
C THR A 195 -2.49 -1.97 -10.94
N LEU A 196 -1.29 -1.40 -10.87
CA LEU A 196 -0.10 -1.88 -11.55
C LEU A 196 1.00 -2.09 -10.51
N GLU A 197 1.45 -3.34 -10.39
CA GLU A 197 2.55 -3.70 -9.51
C GLU A 197 3.85 -3.73 -10.31
N THR A 198 4.86 -3.01 -9.85
CA THR A 198 6.16 -2.96 -10.52
C THR A 198 7.30 -3.16 -9.53
N LEU A 199 8.43 -3.67 -10.04
CA LEU A 199 9.69 -3.77 -9.31
C LEU A 199 10.83 -3.28 -10.20
N GLY A 200 11.61 -2.32 -9.71
CA GLY A 200 12.72 -1.71 -10.43
C GLY A 200 14.05 -1.77 -9.69
N ASP A 201 15.16 -1.79 -10.44
CA ASP A 201 16.52 -1.70 -9.90
C ASP A 201 17.19 -0.34 -10.15
N GLY A 202 16.39 0.64 -10.61
CA GLY A 202 16.87 1.97 -11.02
C GLY A 202 17.25 2.06 -12.51
N THR A 203 17.44 0.95 -13.20
CA THR A 203 17.73 0.89 -14.63
C THR A 203 16.68 0.08 -15.40
N ARG A 204 16.28 -1.03 -14.86
CA ARG A 204 15.25 -1.92 -15.39
C ARG A 204 14.05 -1.93 -14.46
N ARG A 205 12.84 -1.99 -15.04
CA ARG A 205 11.58 -2.16 -14.32
C ARG A 205 10.80 -3.33 -14.90
N HIS A 206 10.38 -4.25 -14.04
CA HIS A 206 9.45 -5.30 -14.36
C HIS A 206 8.03 -4.92 -13.96
N VAL A 207 7.08 -5.22 -14.84
CA VAL A 207 5.65 -5.20 -14.52
C VAL A 207 5.29 -6.60 -14.02
N LEU A 208 4.76 -6.67 -12.81
CA LEU A 208 4.43 -7.93 -12.12
C LEU A 208 2.95 -8.34 -12.32
N GLY A 209 2.20 -7.57 -13.09
CA GLY A 209 0.75 -7.63 -13.18
C GLY A 209 0.11 -6.53 -12.37
N GLY A 210 -1.09 -6.77 -11.90
CA GLY A 210 -1.84 -5.86 -11.05
C GLY A 210 -3.13 -6.49 -10.55
N PHE A 211 -4.05 -5.66 -10.09
CA PHE A 211 -5.33 -6.12 -9.60
C PHE A 211 -6.46 -5.28 -10.19
N ARG A 212 -7.62 -5.89 -10.33
CA ARG A 212 -8.91 -5.21 -10.45
C ARG A 212 -9.48 -5.10 -9.06
N THR A 213 -9.73 -3.89 -8.60
CA THR A 213 -10.19 -3.61 -7.24
C THR A 213 -11.68 -3.30 -7.25
N ARG A 214 -12.46 -4.05 -6.47
CA ARG A 214 -13.84 -3.71 -6.19
C ARG A 214 -13.89 -2.84 -4.95
N ILE A 215 -14.49 -1.66 -5.09
CA ILE A 215 -14.71 -0.70 -4.01
C ILE A 215 -16.18 -0.61 -3.63
N SER A 216 -16.45 -0.19 -2.39
CA SER A 216 -17.81 0.07 -1.91
C SER A 216 -18.51 1.16 -2.74
N PRO A 217 -19.85 1.15 -2.78
CA PRO A 217 -20.59 2.26 -3.40
C PRO A 217 -20.27 3.61 -2.76
N PRO A 218 -20.38 4.72 -3.53
CA PRO A 218 -20.23 6.06 -2.97
C PRO A 218 -21.14 6.30 -1.75
N PRO A 219 -20.77 7.22 -0.86
CA PRO A 219 -19.71 8.23 -1.00
C PRO A 219 -18.34 7.76 -0.53
N HIS A 220 -18.20 6.54 -0.03
CA HIS A 220 -16.95 5.98 0.49
C HIS A 220 -16.23 5.16 -0.59
N PHE A 221 -14.98 4.85 -0.37
CA PHE A 221 -14.11 4.12 -1.29
C PHE A 221 -13.39 2.99 -0.54
N VAL A 222 -14.17 2.14 0.15
CA VAL A 222 -13.62 1.00 0.88
C VAL A 222 -13.29 -0.11 -0.12
N GLU A 223 -12.08 -0.61 -0.11
CA GLU A 223 -11.68 -1.74 -0.95
C GLU A 223 -12.26 -3.04 -0.38
N GLU A 224 -13.04 -3.74 -1.16
CA GLU A 224 -13.74 -4.97 -0.75
C GLU A 224 -13.06 -6.23 -1.28
N ALA A 225 -12.53 -6.16 -2.49
CA ALA A 225 -11.89 -7.30 -3.14
C ALA A 225 -10.86 -6.86 -4.18
N LEU A 226 -9.83 -7.68 -4.35
CA LEU A 226 -8.82 -7.53 -5.39
C LEU A 226 -8.70 -8.85 -6.16
N GLU A 227 -8.90 -8.80 -7.48
CA GLU A 227 -8.72 -9.93 -8.39
C GLU A 227 -7.45 -9.72 -9.20
N PHE A 228 -6.55 -10.71 -9.22
CA PHE A 228 -5.29 -10.60 -9.96
C PHE A 228 -5.52 -10.50 -11.47
N VAL A 229 -4.85 -9.52 -12.09
CA VAL A 229 -4.79 -9.28 -13.52
C VAL A 229 -3.34 -9.46 -13.96
N PRO A 230 -2.98 -10.58 -14.61
CA PRO A 230 -1.60 -10.86 -14.99
C PRO A 230 -1.07 -9.86 -16.03
N GLU A 231 -1.95 -9.35 -16.91
CA GLU A 231 -1.59 -8.38 -17.95
C GLU A 231 -2.73 -7.39 -18.17
N HIS A 232 -2.39 -6.10 -18.06
CA HIS A 232 -3.24 -5.02 -18.57
C HIS A 232 -2.95 -4.78 -20.06
N PRO A 233 -3.90 -4.17 -20.80
CA PRO A 233 -3.67 -3.78 -22.19
C PRO A 233 -2.40 -2.92 -22.31
N ARG A 234 -1.55 -3.22 -23.28
CA ARG A 234 -0.25 -2.56 -23.47
C ARG A 234 -0.34 -1.03 -23.50
N PRO A 235 -1.31 -0.38 -24.18
CA PRO A 235 -1.42 1.08 -24.17
C PRO A 235 -1.72 1.67 -22.79
N VAL A 236 -2.43 0.93 -21.92
CA VAL A 236 -2.71 1.32 -20.54
C VAL A 236 -1.43 1.26 -19.71
N VAL A 237 -0.69 0.14 -19.80
CA VAL A 237 0.60 -0.04 -19.12
C VAL A 237 1.58 1.06 -19.51
N ASP A 238 1.73 1.32 -20.81
CA ASP A 238 2.67 2.33 -21.32
C ASP A 238 2.33 3.74 -20.79
N GLN A 239 1.04 4.10 -20.67
CA GLN A 239 0.61 5.37 -20.08
C GLN A 239 0.93 5.48 -18.58
N VAL A 240 0.67 4.41 -17.81
CA VAL A 240 0.98 4.40 -16.38
C VAL A 240 2.50 4.46 -16.17
N LEU A 241 3.28 3.68 -16.92
CA LEU A 241 4.74 3.70 -16.82
C LEU A 241 5.33 5.06 -17.19
N ALA A 242 4.83 5.74 -18.24
CA ALA A 242 5.27 7.08 -18.59
C ALA A 242 5.04 8.09 -17.45
N GLN A 243 3.92 7.99 -16.73
CA GLN A 243 3.64 8.83 -15.57
C GLN A 243 4.60 8.50 -14.40
N LEU A 244 4.87 7.21 -14.14
CA LEU A 244 5.83 6.78 -13.12
C LEU A 244 7.25 7.24 -13.44
N ASP A 245 7.67 7.15 -14.70
CA ASP A 245 8.98 7.63 -15.16
C ASP A 245 9.13 9.14 -14.97
N ALA A 246 8.11 9.91 -15.33
CA ALA A 246 8.09 11.35 -15.12
C ALA A 246 8.16 11.73 -13.63
N LEU A 247 7.56 10.95 -12.75
CA LEU A 247 7.67 11.15 -11.30
C LEU A 247 9.07 10.83 -10.77
N GLY A 248 9.86 10.03 -11.49
CA GLY A 248 11.18 9.53 -11.07
C GLY A 248 11.12 8.21 -10.28
N VAL A 249 10.04 7.45 -10.39
CA VAL A 249 9.93 6.12 -9.79
C VAL A 249 10.89 5.19 -10.52
N GLY A 250 11.84 4.56 -9.81
CA GLY A 250 12.89 3.74 -10.42
C GLY A 250 13.28 2.52 -9.61
N LEU A 251 13.78 2.71 -8.38
CA LEU A 251 14.27 1.63 -7.53
C LEU A 251 13.17 1.09 -6.60
N GLY A 252 13.12 -0.22 -6.42
CA GLY A 252 12.23 -0.90 -5.47
C GLY A 252 10.83 -1.18 -6.03
N ALA A 253 9.97 -1.72 -5.16
CA ALA A 253 8.58 -2.01 -5.48
C ALA A 253 7.73 -0.73 -5.54
N CYS A 254 6.73 -0.74 -6.41
CA CYS A 254 5.75 0.34 -6.50
C CYS A 254 4.37 -0.24 -6.83
N HIS A 255 3.40 0.12 -5.99
CA HIS A 255 1.98 -0.16 -6.15
C HIS A 255 1.29 1.11 -6.66
N THR A 256 0.67 1.05 -7.84
CA THR A 256 0.06 2.21 -8.50
C THR A 256 -1.41 1.94 -8.77
N GLU A 257 -2.28 2.79 -8.22
CA GLU A 257 -3.71 2.75 -8.45
C GLU A 257 -4.10 3.67 -9.60
N PHE A 258 -4.92 3.19 -10.53
CA PHE A 258 -5.38 3.95 -11.67
C PHE A 258 -6.77 3.53 -12.14
N VAL A 259 -7.44 4.40 -12.87
CA VAL A 259 -8.67 4.09 -13.60
C VAL A 259 -8.42 4.25 -15.10
N VAL A 260 -9.12 3.43 -15.90
CA VAL A 260 -9.17 3.57 -17.35
C VAL A 260 -10.48 4.25 -17.72
N GLN A 261 -10.39 5.41 -18.33
CA GLN A 261 -11.56 6.16 -18.78
C GLN A 261 -12.10 5.65 -20.13
N PRO A 262 -13.35 5.98 -20.50
CA PRO A 262 -13.94 5.53 -21.77
C PRO A 262 -13.16 5.94 -23.04
N ASP A 263 -12.34 7.00 -22.96
CA ASP A 263 -11.46 7.44 -24.02
C ASP A 263 -10.12 6.68 -24.09
N GLY A 264 -9.93 5.68 -23.24
CA GLY A 264 -8.73 4.85 -23.17
C GLY A 264 -7.57 5.48 -22.37
N ARG A 265 -7.76 6.63 -21.73
CA ARG A 265 -6.74 7.23 -20.88
C ARG A 265 -6.66 6.51 -19.53
N ALA A 266 -5.43 6.14 -19.14
CA ALA A 266 -5.13 5.64 -17.81
C ALA A 266 -4.79 6.84 -16.89
N ARG A 267 -5.63 7.07 -15.87
CA ARG A 267 -5.50 8.19 -14.94
C ARG A 267 -5.09 7.65 -13.57
N ILE A 268 -3.91 8.01 -13.09
CA ILE A 268 -3.42 7.58 -11.76
C ILE A 268 -4.31 8.18 -10.67
N ILE A 269 -4.74 7.34 -9.73
CA ILE A 269 -5.43 7.74 -8.49
C ILE A 269 -4.42 8.01 -7.39
N GLU A 270 -3.46 7.06 -7.20
CA GLU A 270 -2.45 7.14 -6.16
C GLU A 270 -1.22 6.31 -6.55
N VAL A 271 -0.05 6.77 -6.11
CA VAL A 271 1.21 6.03 -6.23
C VAL A 271 1.70 5.72 -4.82
N ASN A 272 1.68 4.45 -4.47
CA ASN A 272 2.26 3.95 -3.24
C ASN A 272 3.64 3.38 -3.57
N TYR A 273 4.70 4.13 -3.31
CA TYR A 273 6.07 3.75 -3.72
C TYR A 273 6.66 2.71 -2.78
N ARG A 274 5.95 1.59 -2.65
CA ARG A 274 6.27 0.41 -1.84
C ARG A 274 5.53 -0.81 -2.40
N ALA A 275 5.80 -2.01 -1.89
CA ALA A 275 4.99 -3.18 -2.20
C ALA A 275 3.55 -2.98 -1.70
N ILE A 276 2.58 -3.54 -2.42
CA ILE A 276 1.17 -3.55 -2.01
C ILE A 276 1.03 -4.16 -0.61
N GLY A 277 0.06 -3.70 0.18
CA GLY A 277 -0.21 -4.18 1.54
C GLY A 277 -1.35 -5.19 1.62
N ASP A 278 -1.91 -5.34 2.82
CA ASP A 278 -3.13 -6.12 3.12
C ASP A 278 -3.07 -7.56 2.60
N GLN A 279 -1.92 -8.24 2.81
CA GLN A 279 -1.62 -9.61 2.35
C GLN A 279 -1.48 -9.76 0.82
N CYS A 280 -1.71 -8.72 0.02
CA CYS A 280 -1.64 -8.81 -1.43
C CYS A 280 -0.21 -9.01 -1.96
N ASP A 281 0.82 -8.51 -1.26
CA ASP A 281 2.22 -8.78 -1.58
C ASP A 281 2.61 -10.23 -1.33
N LEU A 282 2.10 -10.84 -0.26
CA LEU A 282 2.28 -12.27 0.04
C LEU A 282 1.55 -13.13 -1.00
N MET A 283 0.31 -12.76 -1.36
CA MET A 283 -0.43 -13.41 -2.44
C MET A 283 0.30 -13.26 -3.78
N LEU A 284 0.82 -12.07 -4.11
CA LEU A 284 1.55 -11.80 -5.36
C LEU A 284 2.81 -12.67 -5.48
N ALA A 285 3.58 -12.82 -4.40
CA ALA A 285 4.75 -13.70 -4.37
C ALA A 285 4.37 -15.17 -4.71
N ARG A 286 3.23 -15.66 -4.19
CA ARG A 286 2.70 -16.99 -4.49
C ARG A 286 2.16 -17.11 -5.91
N LEU A 287 1.46 -16.08 -6.42
CA LEU A 287 0.93 -16.02 -7.79
C LEU A 287 2.03 -16.12 -8.84
N LEU A 288 3.12 -15.39 -8.62
CA LEU A 288 4.23 -15.31 -9.56
C LEU A 288 5.25 -16.44 -9.38
N ASP A 289 5.20 -17.15 -8.26
CA ASP A 289 6.17 -18.17 -7.85
C ASP A 289 7.62 -17.64 -7.92
N ILE A 290 7.84 -16.46 -7.38
CA ILE A 290 9.15 -15.79 -7.34
C ILE A 290 9.54 -15.42 -5.90
N PRO A 291 10.83 -15.33 -5.58
CA PRO A 291 11.30 -14.80 -4.30
C PRO A 291 11.15 -13.27 -4.27
N PHE A 292 9.91 -12.78 -4.28
CA PHE A 292 9.56 -11.38 -4.43
C PHE A 292 10.24 -10.48 -3.39
N PHE A 293 10.16 -10.86 -2.12
CA PHE A 293 10.71 -10.07 -1.01
C PHE A 293 12.24 -10.02 -1.06
N GLU A 294 12.90 -11.13 -1.45
CA GLU A 294 14.35 -11.17 -1.68
C GLU A 294 14.75 -10.23 -2.84
N HIS A 295 14.01 -10.24 -3.95
CA HIS A 295 14.28 -9.32 -5.05
C HIS A 295 14.16 -7.86 -4.63
N VAL A 296 13.12 -7.53 -3.82
CA VAL A 296 12.98 -6.16 -3.28
C VAL A 296 14.18 -5.80 -2.41
N LEU A 297 14.64 -6.68 -1.50
CA LEU A 297 15.80 -6.40 -0.67
C LEU A 297 17.11 -6.31 -1.48
N ARG A 298 17.32 -7.19 -2.47
CA ARG A 298 18.51 -7.20 -3.33
C ARG A 298 18.68 -5.89 -4.10
N VAL A 299 17.61 -5.31 -4.65
CA VAL A 299 17.73 -4.03 -5.35
C VAL A 299 18.12 -2.89 -4.41
N HIS A 300 17.71 -2.93 -3.14
CA HIS A 300 18.15 -1.99 -2.12
C HIS A 300 19.59 -2.24 -1.65
N LEU A 301 20.15 -3.44 -1.91
CA LEU A 301 21.58 -3.75 -1.74
C LEU A 301 22.42 -3.41 -2.99
N GLY A 302 21.79 -2.88 -4.06
CA GLY A 302 22.45 -2.52 -5.31
C GLY A 302 22.61 -3.67 -6.30
N GLU A 303 21.97 -4.81 -6.07
CA GLU A 303 21.99 -5.91 -7.01
C GLU A 303 20.99 -5.64 -8.16
N PRO A 304 21.39 -5.85 -9.44
CA PRO A 304 20.48 -5.67 -10.55
C PRO A 304 19.43 -6.77 -10.58
N LEU A 305 18.23 -6.44 -11.09
CA LEU A 305 17.20 -7.44 -11.35
C LEU A 305 17.62 -8.37 -12.49
N PRO A 306 17.25 -9.66 -12.42
CA PRO A 306 17.45 -10.58 -13.54
C PRO A 306 16.68 -10.11 -14.78
N ALA A 307 17.08 -10.57 -15.93
CA ALA A 307 16.40 -10.22 -17.19
C ALA A 307 14.92 -10.62 -17.17
N GLU A 308 14.61 -11.74 -16.53
CA GLU A 308 13.27 -12.27 -16.35
C GLU A 308 13.05 -12.57 -14.85
N LEU A 309 11.90 -12.15 -14.30
CA LEU A 309 11.50 -12.44 -12.92
C LEU A 309 10.58 -13.66 -12.86
N GLY A 310 11.08 -14.81 -13.33
CA GLY A 310 10.32 -16.05 -13.37
C GLY A 310 9.26 -16.10 -14.48
N ALA A 311 8.65 -17.27 -14.67
CA ALA A 311 7.58 -17.45 -15.64
C ALA A 311 6.25 -16.95 -15.04
N ARG A 312 5.43 -16.28 -15.84
CA ARG A 312 4.02 -16.04 -15.49
C ARG A 312 3.32 -17.40 -15.50
N THR A 313 2.81 -17.82 -14.35
CA THR A 313 2.31 -19.17 -14.14
C THR A 313 0.90 -19.41 -14.69
N GLY A 314 0.21 -18.34 -15.16
CA GLY A 314 -1.20 -18.42 -15.55
C GLY A 314 -2.16 -18.61 -14.38
N ARG A 315 -1.67 -18.47 -13.14
CA ARG A 315 -2.47 -18.64 -11.92
C ARG A 315 -3.42 -17.48 -11.71
N HIS A 316 -4.50 -17.76 -10.99
CA HIS A 316 -5.51 -16.79 -10.58
C HIS A 316 -5.39 -16.51 -9.10
N GLY A 317 -5.67 -15.27 -8.69
CA GLY A 317 -5.69 -14.86 -7.29
C GLY A 317 -6.88 -13.97 -6.97
N HIS A 318 -7.45 -14.17 -5.82
CA HIS A 318 -8.56 -13.38 -5.28
C HIS A 318 -8.31 -13.08 -3.81
N ASN A 319 -8.24 -11.79 -3.47
CA ASN A 319 -8.19 -11.29 -2.10
C ASN A 319 -9.53 -10.65 -1.76
N ARG A 320 -10.07 -10.97 -0.58
CA ARG A 320 -11.33 -10.46 -0.09
C ARG A 320 -11.19 -9.93 1.31
N ALA A 321 -11.53 -8.66 1.51
CA ALA A 321 -11.63 -8.08 2.84
C ALA A 321 -12.91 -8.54 3.54
N VAL A 322 -12.78 -8.85 4.81
CA VAL A 322 -13.92 -9.06 5.73
C VAL A 322 -14.13 -7.77 6.49
N LEU A 323 -15.24 -7.10 6.23
CA LEU A 323 -15.54 -5.77 6.74
C LEU A 323 -16.47 -5.81 7.96
N ALA A 324 -16.17 -4.99 8.95
CA ALA A 324 -17.11 -4.67 10.01
C ALA A 324 -18.28 -3.87 9.42
N ASP A 325 -19.51 -4.23 9.77
CA ASP A 325 -20.73 -3.55 9.34
C ASP A 325 -21.24 -2.51 10.37
N ARG A 326 -20.66 -2.52 11.57
CA ARG A 326 -21.02 -1.67 12.71
C ARG A 326 -19.89 -1.49 13.72
N ALA A 327 -20.03 -0.52 14.62
CA ALA A 327 -19.24 -0.41 15.82
C ALA A 327 -19.67 -1.42 16.89
N GLY A 328 -18.75 -1.82 17.75
CA GLY A 328 -18.99 -2.73 18.88
C GLY A 328 -17.78 -3.60 19.21
N THR A 329 -17.97 -4.59 20.06
CA THR A 329 -16.93 -5.55 20.44
C THR A 329 -16.99 -6.77 19.53
N LEU A 330 -15.88 -7.17 18.93
CA LEU A 330 -15.77 -8.40 18.15
C LEU A 330 -15.86 -9.60 19.10
N THR A 331 -16.99 -10.31 19.09
CA THR A 331 -17.27 -11.43 20.00
C THR A 331 -16.98 -12.79 19.40
N ALA A 332 -16.97 -12.90 18.07
CA ALA A 332 -16.59 -14.13 17.38
C ALA A 332 -15.84 -13.79 16.07
N ALA A 333 -14.79 -14.51 15.79
CA ALA A 333 -14.06 -14.52 14.52
C ALA A 333 -13.30 -15.84 14.38
N PRO A 334 -13.06 -16.35 13.16
CA PRO A 334 -12.20 -17.50 12.95
C PRO A 334 -10.74 -17.16 13.30
N ALA A 335 -9.99 -18.16 13.72
CA ALA A 335 -8.52 -18.05 13.84
C ALA A 335 -7.88 -17.98 12.45
N ALA A 336 -6.60 -17.58 12.39
CA ALA A 336 -5.80 -17.64 11.16
C ALA A 336 -5.81 -19.07 10.59
N GLN A 337 -5.97 -19.19 9.29
CA GLN A 337 -6.02 -20.47 8.58
C GLN A 337 -5.17 -20.40 7.32
N GLU A 338 -4.51 -21.50 7.02
CA GLU A 338 -3.80 -21.71 5.78
C GLU A 338 -3.93 -23.18 5.40
N TYR A 339 -4.44 -23.48 4.22
CA TYR A 339 -4.58 -24.84 3.72
C TYR A 339 -4.60 -24.86 2.18
N GLU A 340 -4.31 -26.04 1.64
CA GLU A 340 -4.46 -26.33 0.22
C GLU A 340 -5.54 -27.40 0.04
N LYS A 341 -6.45 -27.17 -0.89
CA LYS A 341 -7.51 -28.10 -1.25
C LYS A 341 -7.82 -27.98 -2.72
N ASP A 342 -7.88 -29.15 -3.41
CA ASP A 342 -8.26 -29.24 -4.83
C ASP A 342 -7.42 -28.33 -5.75
N GLY A 343 -6.10 -28.16 -5.44
CA GLY A 343 -5.18 -27.29 -6.19
C GLY A 343 -5.34 -25.79 -5.91
N VAL A 344 -6.14 -25.42 -4.91
CA VAL A 344 -6.29 -24.02 -4.47
C VAL A 344 -5.68 -23.87 -3.08
N GLN A 345 -4.70 -22.99 -2.96
CA GLN A 345 -4.19 -22.53 -1.68
C GLN A 345 -5.08 -21.40 -1.17
N LEU A 346 -5.55 -21.51 0.08
CA LEU A 346 -6.33 -20.47 0.75
C LEU A 346 -5.66 -20.05 2.04
N VAL A 347 -5.62 -18.75 2.27
CA VAL A 347 -5.07 -18.14 3.48
C VAL A 347 -6.08 -17.15 4.04
N TYR A 348 -6.35 -17.23 5.33
CA TYR A 348 -7.09 -16.22 6.09
C TYR A 348 -6.21 -15.65 7.19
N ARG A 349 -6.13 -14.32 7.28
CA ARG A 349 -5.45 -13.59 8.35
C ARG A 349 -6.41 -12.64 9.04
N PRO A 350 -6.67 -12.80 10.35
CA PRO A 350 -7.42 -11.84 11.14
C PRO A 350 -6.57 -10.59 11.38
N PHE A 351 -7.19 -9.41 11.23
CA PHE A 351 -6.56 -8.11 11.55
C PHE A 351 -7.06 -7.57 12.89
N ARG A 352 -8.09 -8.20 13.47
CA ARG A 352 -8.67 -7.86 14.76
C ARG A 352 -8.75 -9.09 15.65
N THR A 353 -8.66 -8.86 16.95
CA THR A 353 -8.72 -9.92 17.97
C THR A 353 -10.10 -9.97 18.61
N VAL A 354 -10.59 -11.17 18.91
CA VAL A 354 -11.82 -11.34 19.70
C VAL A 354 -11.64 -10.64 21.06
N GLY A 355 -12.62 -9.84 21.45
CA GLY A 355 -12.59 -8.95 22.62
C GLY A 355 -12.18 -7.50 22.29
N GLU A 356 -11.69 -7.21 21.11
CA GLU A 356 -11.34 -5.85 20.67
C GLU A 356 -12.61 -5.05 20.38
N HIS A 357 -12.66 -3.80 20.88
CA HIS A 357 -13.73 -2.86 20.52
C HIS A 357 -13.39 -2.16 19.21
N HIS A 358 -14.28 -2.26 18.23
CA HIS A 358 -14.15 -1.67 16.91
C HIS A 358 -15.02 -0.41 16.79
N VAL A 359 -14.44 0.66 16.25
CA VAL A 359 -15.16 1.88 15.83
C VAL A 359 -15.40 1.77 14.32
N HIS A 360 -16.65 1.94 13.88
CA HIS A 360 -16.99 1.85 12.46
C HIS A 360 -16.59 3.13 11.71
N HIS A 361 -15.57 3.03 10.87
CA HIS A 361 -14.93 4.16 10.20
C HIS A 361 -15.45 4.40 8.77
N ARG A 362 -16.00 3.38 8.12
CA ARG A 362 -16.34 3.34 6.68
C ARG A 362 -15.12 3.57 5.78
N THR A 363 -14.01 2.96 6.14
CA THR A 363 -12.72 3.00 5.47
C THR A 363 -12.09 1.61 5.50
N ASN A 364 -10.90 1.42 4.90
CA ASN A 364 -10.16 0.16 5.00
C ASN A 364 -9.75 -0.19 6.46
N ARG A 365 -9.92 0.75 7.42
CA ARG A 365 -9.76 0.46 8.86
C ARG A 365 -10.84 -0.46 9.41
N ASP A 366 -11.90 -0.70 8.67
CA ASP A 366 -12.98 -1.61 9.07
C ASP A 366 -12.67 -3.09 8.75
N TYR A 367 -11.49 -3.39 8.22
CA TYR A 367 -11.08 -4.77 8.00
C TYR A 367 -10.97 -5.54 9.32
N LEU A 368 -11.77 -6.59 9.46
CA LEU A 368 -11.67 -7.60 10.52
C LEU A 368 -10.60 -8.64 10.18
N GLY A 369 -10.32 -8.81 8.91
CA GLY A 369 -9.32 -9.68 8.35
C GLY A 369 -9.44 -9.74 6.83
N VAL A 370 -8.54 -10.50 6.22
CA VAL A 370 -8.56 -10.79 4.78
C VAL A 370 -8.48 -12.28 4.54
N VAL A 371 -9.18 -12.74 3.51
CA VAL A 371 -9.02 -14.08 2.95
C VAL A 371 -8.54 -13.95 1.52
N TRP A 372 -7.50 -14.70 1.16
CA TRP A 372 -7.09 -14.79 -0.22
C TRP A 372 -6.87 -16.22 -0.66
N ALA A 373 -7.05 -16.47 -1.94
CA ALA A 373 -6.82 -17.76 -2.55
C ALA A 373 -6.06 -17.64 -3.87
N VAL A 374 -5.26 -18.66 -4.17
CA VAL A 374 -4.44 -18.78 -5.41
C VAL A 374 -4.57 -20.18 -5.96
N GLY A 375 -4.76 -20.30 -7.27
CA GLY A 375 -4.86 -21.58 -7.99
C GLY A 375 -4.85 -21.40 -9.50
N ASP A 376 -4.90 -22.53 -10.24
CA ASP A 376 -4.82 -22.52 -11.70
C ASP A 376 -6.21 -22.35 -12.37
N ASP A 377 -7.29 -22.56 -11.64
CA ASP A 377 -8.66 -22.36 -12.13
C ASP A 377 -9.35 -21.22 -11.40
N ARG A 378 -9.77 -20.19 -12.13
CA ARG A 378 -10.42 -19.00 -11.58
C ARG A 378 -11.68 -19.33 -10.79
N ARG A 379 -12.52 -20.25 -11.30
CA ARG A 379 -13.79 -20.59 -10.63
C ARG A 379 -13.54 -21.32 -9.31
N ALA A 380 -12.52 -22.17 -9.28
CA ALA A 380 -12.10 -22.85 -8.07
C ALA A 380 -11.58 -21.86 -7.02
N VAL A 381 -10.78 -20.87 -7.43
CA VAL A 381 -10.26 -19.80 -6.55
C VAL A 381 -11.39 -18.97 -5.99
N ASP A 382 -12.30 -18.45 -6.85
CA ASP A 382 -13.45 -17.66 -6.42
C ASP A 382 -14.37 -18.49 -5.49
N GLY A 383 -14.64 -19.73 -5.86
CA GLY A 383 -15.47 -20.65 -5.07
C GLY A 383 -14.87 -20.98 -3.69
N ALA A 384 -13.53 -21.09 -3.58
CA ALA A 384 -12.85 -21.33 -2.32
C ALA A 384 -13.01 -20.14 -1.35
N VAL A 385 -12.85 -18.91 -1.84
CA VAL A 385 -13.05 -17.68 -1.05
C VAL A 385 -14.50 -17.58 -0.57
N GLU A 386 -15.49 -17.75 -1.46
CA GLU A 386 -16.91 -17.68 -1.10
C GLU A 386 -17.31 -18.80 -0.14
N ALA A 387 -16.79 -20.03 -0.31
CA ALA A 387 -17.05 -21.14 0.60
C ALA A 387 -16.47 -20.87 1.99
N PHE A 388 -15.26 -20.27 2.08
CA PHE A 388 -14.68 -19.87 3.34
C PHE A 388 -15.53 -18.82 4.06
N LEU A 389 -15.98 -17.77 3.34
CA LEU A 389 -16.83 -16.71 3.89
C LEU A 389 -18.18 -17.27 4.38
N ALA A 390 -18.78 -18.18 3.62
CA ALA A 390 -20.05 -18.82 4.01
C ALA A 390 -19.93 -19.77 5.21
N ALA A 391 -18.78 -20.40 5.40
CA ALA A 391 -18.54 -21.35 6.51
C ALA A 391 -18.12 -20.66 7.83
N ASN A 392 -17.71 -19.41 7.79
CA ASN A 392 -17.20 -18.68 8.94
C ASN A 392 -18.10 -17.50 9.32
N ARG A 393 -18.02 -17.08 10.56
CA ARG A 393 -18.81 -15.97 11.11
C ARG A 393 -17.93 -14.99 11.86
N TRP A 394 -18.27 -13.71 11.72
CA TRP A 394 -17.72 -12.60 12.48
C TRP A 394 -18.90 -11.91 13.18
N GLU A 395 -18.84 -11.81 14.50
CA GLU A 395 -19.93 -11.25 15.30
C GLU A 395 -19.44 -10.01 16.04
N ILE A 396 -20.12 -8.89 15.83
CA ILE A 396 -19.86 -7.64 16.57
C ILE A 396 -21.11 -7.35 17.40
N THR A 397 -20.89 -7.28 18.73
CA THR A 397 -21.93 -6.92 19.69
C THR A 397 -21.76 -5.45 20.10
N PRO A 398 -22.83 -4.65 20.13
CA PRO A 398 -22.81 -3.23 20.50
C PRO A 398 -22.20 -2.95 21.87
#